data_9830abeaf56dad285d66a2ad860ff0d6
#
_entry.id   9830abeaf56dad285d66a2ad860ff0d6
#
_cell.length_a   1.000
_cell.length_b   1.000
_cell.length_c   1.000
_cell.angle_alpha   90.00
_cell.angle_beta   90.00
_cell.angle_gamma   90.00
#
_symmetry.space_group_name_H-M   'P 1'
#
loop_
_entity.id
_entity.type
_entity.pdbx_description
1 polymer ?
#
loop_
_entity_poly.entity_id
_entity_poly.type
_entity_poly.pdbx_seq_one_letter_code
_entity_poly.pdbx_strand_id
1 'polypeptide(L)'
;MIKITVKNYGTMEIELYKDKAPITVNNFISLAQKGFYDGLKFHRVIKNFMIQGGDPRGNGTGGPGYSIYGEFAANGFNNPIKHTRGVISMARAMDPNSAGSQFFIMHKDYPYLDGNYAAFGKVVKGIEVVDSIAKVRTTPSDAPYEDVVIEKIEVIDKFADYFEKIL
;
A
#
# COMPACT_ATOMS: atom_id res chain seq x y z
N MET A 1 -4.52 12.45 2.57
CA MET A 1 -4.96 11.25 3.32
C MET A 1 -5.86 10.41 2.44
N ILE A 2 -5.76 9.10 2.56
CA ILE A 2 -6.63 8.16 1.85
C ILE A 2 -7.41 7.30 2.83
N LYS A 3 -8.52 6.75 2.33
CA LYS A 3 -9.34 5.80 3.07
C LYS A 3 -9.50 4.53 2.25
N ILE A 4 -9.11 3.41 2.82
CA ILE A 4 -9.28 2.08 2.22
C ILE A 4 -10.45 1.39 2.90
N THR A 5 -11.47 1.04 2.13
CA THR A 5 -12.61 0.26 2.61
C THR A 5 -12.42 -1.18 2.16
N VAL A 6 -12.36 -2.10 3.11
CA VAL A 6 -12.18 -3.54 2.84
C VAL A 6 -13.48 -4.25 3.18
N LYS A 7 -14.06 -4.92 2.21
CA LYS A 7 -15.33 -5.61 2.35
C LYS A 7 -15.29 -6.61 3.51
N ASN A 8 -16.26 -6.52 4.42
CA ASN A 8 -16.41 -7.37 5.61
C ASN A 8 -15.37 -7.14 6.71
N TYR A 9 -14.41 -6.24 6.54
CA TYR A 9 -13.36 -6.00 7.53
C TYR A 9 -13.40 -4.58 8.11
N GLY A 10 -13.85 -3.59 7.33
CA GLY A 10 -13.95 -2.22 7.77
C GLY A 10 -13.08 -1.26 6.98
N THR A 11 -12.76 -0.12 7.58
CA THR A 11 -12.03 0.96 6.92
C THR A 11 -10.73 1.31 7.63
N MET A 12 -9.75 1.74 6.84
CA MET A 12 -8.48 2.29 7.32
C MET A 12 -8.29 3.68 6.76
N GLU A 13 -7.82 4.61 7.58
CA GLU A 13 -7.37 5.91 7.11
C GLU A 13 -5.86 5.94 7.18
N ILE A 14 -5.22 6.38 6.09
CA ILE A 14 -3.77 6.34 5.91
C ILE A 14 -3.29 7.74 5.55
N GLU A 15 -2.34 8.24 6.34
CA GLU A 15 -1.63 9.48 6.02
C GLU A 15 -0.53 9.16 5.01
N LEU A 16 -0.47 9.92 3.91
CA LEU A 16 0.55 9.77 2.88
C LEU A 16 1.63 10.84 3.04
N TYR A 17 2.88 10.44 2.93
CA TYR A 17 4.04 11.31 3.15
C TYR A 17 4.63 11.79 1.82
N LYS A 18 3.94 12.74 1.19
CA LYS A 18 4.32 13.28 -0.12
C LYS A 18 5.72 13.90 -0.13
N ASP A 19 6.14 14.51 0.97
CA ASP A 19 7.46 15.09 1.11
C ASP A 19 8.58 14.05 1.16
N LYS A 20 8.27 12.81 1.55
CA LYS A 20 9.23 11.71 1.67
C LYS A 20 9.29 10.82 0.44
N ALA A 21 8.17 10.68 -0.29
CA ALA A 21 8.08 9.82 -1.46
C ALA A 21 7.11 10.43 -2.49
N PRO A 22 7.46 11.57 -3.12
CA PRO A 22 6.53 12.33 -3.94
C PRO A 22 6.00 11.60 -5.16
N ILE A 23 6.85 10.88 -5.89
CA ILE A 23 6.43 10.12 -7.08
C ILE A 23 5.51 8.97 -6.68
N THR A 24 5.87 8.24 -5.63
CA THR A 24 5.10 7.12 -5.11
C THR A 24 3.71 7.57 -4.65
N VAL A 25 3.64 8.64 -3.86
CA VAL A 25 2.37 9.18 -3.37
C VAL A 25 1.50 9.67 -4.54
N ASN A 26 2.07 10.43 -5.47
CA ASN A 26 1.31 10.92 -6.62
C ASN A 26 0.75 9.78 -7.48
N ASN A 27 1.55 8.74 -7.70
CA ASN A 27 1.12 7.56 -8.44
C ASN A 27 -0.04 6.85 -7.72
N PHE A 28 0.09 6.63 -6.42
CA PHE A 28 -0.94 5.96 -5.64
C PHE A 28 -2.26 6.75 -5.64
N ILE A 29 -2.18 8.05 -5.43
CA ILE A 29 -3.37 8.93 -5.47
C ILE A 29 -4.02 8.91 -6.84
N SER A 30 -3.22 8.99 -7.92
CA SER A 30 -3.74 8.94 -9.28
C SER A 30 -4.51 7.66 -9.55
N LEU A 31 -3.95 6.51 -9.15
CA LEU A 31 -4.62 5.22 -9.33
C LEU A 31 -5.90 5.13 -8.48
N ALA A 32 -5.85 5.61 -7.23
CA ALA A 32 -7.02 5.62 -6.36
C ALA A 32 -8.16 6.46 -6.94
N GLN A 33 -7.85 7.64 -7.45
CA GLN A 33 -8.84 8.54 -8.05
C GLN A 33 -9.47 7.98 -9.31
N LYS A 34 -8.75 7.15 -10.05
CA LYS A 34 -9.27 6.46 -11.24
C LYS A 34 -10.11 5.23 -10.91
N GLY A 35 -10.22 4.86 -9.65
CA GLY A 35 -10.91 3.63 -9.24
C GLY A 35 -10.13 2.37 -9.56
N PHE A 36 -8.82 2.46 -9.81
CA PHE A 36 -8.00 1.33 -10.20
C PHE A 36 -8.03 0.19 -9.17
N TYR A 37 -8.03 0.55 -7.89
CA TYR A 37 -7.99 -0.43 -6.80
C TYR A 37 -9.34 -1.03 -6.45
N ASP A 38 -10.44 -0.48 -6.95
CA ASP A 38 -11.78 -0.94 -6.59
C ASP A 38 -12.00 -2.37 -7.08
N GLY A 39 -12.38 -3.25 -6.17
CA GLY A 39 -12.59 -4.67 -6.47
C GLY A 39 -11.33 -5.54 -6.47
N LEU A 40 -10.15 -4.96 -6.31
CA LEU A 40 -8.92 -5.73 -6.18
C LEU A 40 -8.82 -6.35 -4.78
N LYS A 41 -7.91 -7.31 -4.61
CA LYS A 41 -7.82 -8.05 -3.35
C LYS A 41 -6.44 -7.98 -2.72
N PHE A 42 -6.39 -8.29 -1.42
CA PHE A 42 -5.14 -8.60 -0.75
C PHE A 42 -4.78 -10.06 -1.06
N HIS A 43 -3.97 -10.25 -2.08
CA HIS A 43 -3.66 -11.59 -2.61
C HIS A 43 -2.54 -12.31 -1.85
N ARG A 44 -1.83 -11.61 -0.99
CA ARG A 44 -0.73 -12.18 -0.20
C ARG A 44 -0.80 -11.63 1.22
N VAL A 45 -0.92 -12.53 2.20
CA VAL A 45 -1.07 -12.18 3.61
C VAL A 45 -0.13 -13.05 4.43
N ILE A 46 0.76 -12.43 5.18
CA ILE A 46 1.67 -13.14 6.08
C ILE A 46 1.54 -12.52 7.48
N LYS A 47 0.97 -13.30 8.39
CA LYS A 47 0.83 -12.89 9.79
C LYS A 47 2.18 -12.53 10.38
N ASN A 48 2.23 -11.47 11.18
CA ASN A 48 3.44 -10.93 11.78
C ASN A 48 4.42 -10.32 10.78
N PHE A 49 3.99 -10.09 9.56
CA PHE A 49 4.79 -9.45 8.53
C PHE A 49 3.97 -8.35 7.83
N MET A 50 3.16 -8.70 6.83
CA MET A 50 2.45 -7.69 6.04
C MET A 50 1.20 -8.26 5.36
N ILE A 51 0.36 -7.37 4.84
CA ILE A 51 -0.72 -7.69 3.91
C ILE A 51 -0.45 -6.96 2.60
N GLN A 52 -0.54 -7.64 1.47
CA GLN A 52 -0.18 -7.11 0.15
C GLN A 52 -1.34 -7.21 -0.82
N GLY A 53 -1.58 -6.13 -1.56
CA GLY A 53 -2.65 -6.07 -2.54
C GLY A 53 -2.35 -5.11 -3.67
N GLY A 54 -3.38 -4.81 -4.48
CA GLY A 54 -3.26 -3.83 -5.55
C GLY A 54 -2.83 -4.40 -6.90
N ASP A 55 -2.90 -5.72 -7.06
CA ASP A 55 -2.62 -6.40 -8.34
C ASP A 55 -3.92 -6.66 -9.09
N PRO A 56 -4.12 -6.09 -10.29
CA PRO A 56 -5.34 -6.34 -11.08
C PRO A 56 -5.50 -7.81 -11.47
N ARG A 57 -4.41 -8.58 -11.52
CA ARG A 57 -4.46 -10.02 -11.77
C ARG A 57 -4.68 -10.85 -10.50
N GLY A 58 -4.42 -10.27 -9.33
CA GLY A 58 -4.62 -10.94 -8.04
C GLY A 58 -3.68 -12.09 -7.75
N ASN A 59 -2.51 -12.15 -8.38
CA ASN A 59 -1.53 -13.24 -8.22
C ASN A 59 -0.08 -12.78 -8.02
N GLY A 60 0.15 -11.48 -7.94
CA GLY A 60 1.48 -10.91 -7.75
C GLY A 60 2.20 -10.50 -9.03
N THR A 61 1.61 -10.76 -10.21
CA THR A 61 2.29 -10.54 -11.51
C THR A 61 1.79 -9.33 -12.27
N GLY A 62 0.69 -8.71 -11.84
CA GLY A 62 0.06 -7.61 -12.57
C GLY A 62 0.45 -6.23 -12.05
N GLY A 63 0.05 -5.22 -12.81
CA GLY A 63 0.29 -3.82 -12.48
C GLY A 63 -0.51 -2.89 -13.38
N PRO A 64 -0.24 -1.58 -13.33
CA PRO A 64 -1.04 -0.58 -14.05
C PRO A 64 -0.61 -0.39 -15.51
N GLY A 65 0.34 -1.18 -16.01
CA GLY A 65 0.86 -1.05 -17.37
C GLY A 65 2.10 -0.16 -17.47
N TYR A 66 2.65 0.29 -16.34
CA TYR A 66 3.88 1.08 -16.27
C TYR A 66 4.57 0.84 -14.93
N SER A 67 5.80 1.32 -14.82
CA SER A 67 6.57 1.27 -13.56
C SER A 67 7.02 2.67 -13.17
N ILE A 68 7.31 2.86 -11.88
CA ILE A 68 7.77 4.13 -11.35
C ILE A 68 9.17 4.02 -10.74
N TYR A 69 9.86 5.15 -10.63
CA TYR A 69 11.15 5.25 -9.96
C TYR A 69 11.02 4.81 -8.49
N GLY A 70 11.96 3.99 -8.04
CA GLY A 70 11.99 3.49 -6.67
C GLY A 70 12.57 4.51 -5.69
N GLU A 71 11.72 5.10 -4.88
CA GLU A 71 12.11 6.15 -3.93
C GLU A 71 12.55 5.57 -2.60
N PHE A 72 13.73 4.95 -2.60
CA PHE A 72 14.33 4.36 -1.39
C PHE A 72 15.87 4.44 -1.44
N ALA A 73 16.51 4.34 -0.27
CA ALA A 73 17.94 4.62 -0.09
C ALA A 73 18.84 3.77 -0.99
N ALA A 74 18.58 2.47 -1.13
CA ALA A 74 19.38 1.58 -1.97
C ALA A 74 19.36 1.98 -3.46
N ASN A 75 18.36 2.76 -3.88
CA ASN A 75 18.21 3.28 -5.24
C ASN A 75 18.66 4.75 -5.35
N GLY A 76 19.36 5.27 -4.35
CA GLY A 76 19.90 6.63 -4.36
C GLY A 76 18.94 7.73 -3.96
N PHE A 77 17.80 7.41 -3.39
CA PHE A 77 16.79 8.38 -2.96
C PHE A 77 16.69 8.40 -1.44
N ASN A 78 16.79 9.60 -0.84
CA ASN A 78 16.69 9.76 0.61
C ASN A 78 15.24 9.63 1.08
N ASN A 79 14.88 8.42 1.52
CA ASN A 79 13.58 8.13 2.12
C ASN A 79 13.81 7.53 3.51
N PRO A 80 13.58 8.30 4.59
CA PRO A 80 13.91 7.87 5.94
C PRO A 80 12.83 7.03 6.62
N ILE A 81 11.71 6.77 5.97
CA ILE A 81 10.58 6.06 6.58
C ILE A 81 10.99 4.62 6.91
N LYS A 82 10.80 4.23 8.17
CA LYS A 82 11.05 2.86 8.65
C LYS A 82 9.81 2.00 8.45
N HIS A 83 10.01 0.71 8.17
CA HIS A 83 8.93 -0.26 8.00
C HIS A 83 8.42 -0.73 9.37
N THR A 84 7.76 0.15 10.08
CA THR A 84 7.12 -0.14 11.36
C THR A 84 5.65 -0.50 11.15
N ARG A 85 5.02 -1.06 12.17
CA ARG A 85 3.60 -1.44 12.13
C ARG A 85 2.73 -0.32 11.57
N GLY A 86 1.91 -0.64 10.58
CA GLY A 86 0.98 0.29 9.94
C GLY A 86 1.55 1.06 8.75
N VAL A 87 2.85 0.98 8.48
CA VAL A 87 3.44 1.66 7.33
C VAL A 87 3.00 1.00 6.03
N ILE A 88 2.62 1.82 5.04
CA ILE A 88 2.33 1.38 3.68
C ILE A 88 3.56 1.63 2.80
N SER A 89 3.88 0.65 1.96
CA SER A 89 5.07 0.66 1.12
C SER A 89 4.77 -0.02 -0.22
N MET A 90 5.57 0.26 -1.26
CA MET A 90 5.35 -0.32 -2.58
C MET A 90 6.04 -1.67 -2.71
N ALA A 91 5.28 -2.67 -3.16
CA ALA A 91 5.84 -3.93 -3.61
C ALA A 91 6.52 -3.72 -4.97
N ARG A 92 7.53 -4.53 -5.26
CA ARG A 92 8.27 -4.47 -6.53
C ARG A 92 8.93 -5.82 -6.85
N ALA A 93 9.35 -5.97 -8.11
CA ALA A 93 10.21 -7.08 -8.52
C ALA A 93 11.68 -6.79 -8.12
N MET A 94 12.62 -7.57 -8.63
CA MET A 94 14.05 -7.37 -8.35
C MET A 94 14.56 -6.00 -8.82
N ASP A 95 14.10 -5.53 -9.97
CA ASP A 95 14.44 -4.21 -10.50
C ASP A 95 13.96 -3.13 -9.51
N PRO A 96 14.84 -2.23 -9.04
CA PRO A 96 14.45 -1.17 -8.11
C PRO A 96 13.38 -0.22 -8.67
N ASN A 97 13.25 -0.12 -9.98
CA ASN A 97 12.28 0.76 -10.67
C ASN A 97 11.12 -0.03 -11.27
N SER A 98 10.72 -1.13 -10.64
CA SER A 98 9.65 -2.01 -11.13
C SER A 98 8.31 -1.88 -10.40
N ALA A 99 8.21 -1.02 -9.40
CA ALA A 99 6.94 -0.80 -8.71
C ALA A 99 5.90 -0.18 -9.64
N GLY A 100 4.64 -0.53 -9.45
CA GLY A 100 3.54 0.02 -10.24
C GLY A 100 2.31 0.31 -9.40
N SER A 101 1.54 -0.73 -9.06
CA SER A 101 0.32 -0.58 -8.27
C SER A 101 0.29 -1.41 -6.99
N GLN A 102 1.06 -2.49 -6.92
CA GLN A 102 1.02 -3.35 -5.75
C GLN A 102 1.67 -2.67 -4.54
N PHE A 103 1.01 -2.79 -3.40
CA PHE A 103 1.47 -2.20 -2.14
C PHE A 103 1.31 -3.20 -1.01
N PHE A 104 1.99 -2.96 0.10
CA PHE A 104 1.80 -3.74 1.31
C PHE A 104 1.71 -2.83 2.53
N ILE A 105 0.99 -3.30 3.55
CA ILE A 105 0.84 -2.61 4.83
C ILE A 105 1.42 -3.50 5.90
N MET A 106 2.29 -2.95 6.74
CA MET A 106 3.00 -3.70 7.76
C MET A 106 2.06 -4.13 8.89
N HIS A 107 2.04 -5.42 9.19
CA HIS A 107 1.38 -5.94 10.37
C HIS A 107 2.28 -5.80 11.61
N LYS A 108 3.58 -5.98 11.43
CA LYS A 108 4.61 -5.79 12.47
C LYS A 108 5.83 -5.08 11.90
N ASP A 109 6.67 -4.55 12.78
CA ASP A 109 7.94 -3.95 12.40
C ASP A 109 8.83 -4.99 11.72
N TYR A 110 9.46 -4.58 10.61
CA TYR A 110 10.39 -5.44 9.88
C TYR A 110 11.52 -4.59 9.29
N PRO A 111 12.58 -4.33 10.10
CA PRO A 111 13.66 -3.41 9.70
C PRO A 111 14.45 -3.82 8.46
N TYR A 112 14.44 -5.08 8.09
CA TYR A 112 15.14 -5.58 6.90
C TYR A 112 14.63 -4.96 5.60
N LEU A 113 13.43 -4.38 5.60
CA LEU A 113 12.87 -3.70 4.44
C LEU A 113 13.33 -2.24 4.34
N ASP A 114 13.83 -1.67 5.43
CA ASP A 114 14.21 -0.27 5.47
C ASP A 114 15.32 0.04 4.45
N GLY A 115 15.12 1.10 3.67
CA GLY A 115 16.05 1.49 2.63
C GLY A 115 16.01 0.66 1.36
N ASN A 116 15.16 -0.38 1.28
CA ASN A 116 15.06 -1.28 0.12
C ASN A 116 13.69 -1.22 -0.58
N TYR A 117 12.72 -0.55 0.02
CA TYR A 117 11.38 -0.40 -0.51
C TYR A 117 10.89 1.02 -0.27
N ALA A 118 10.03 1.51 -1.17
CA ALA A 118 9.49 2.86 -1.11
C ALA A 118 8.30 2.95 -0.15
N ALA A 119 8.57 3.10 1.13
CA ALA A 119 7.55 3.41 2.12
C ALA A 119 7.02 4.81 1.87
N PHE A 120 5.70 5.03 1.99
CA PHE A 120 5.11 6.30 1.60
C PHE A 120 3.95 6.79 2.48
N GLY A 121 3.64 6.09 3.56
CA GLY A 121 2.57 6.52 4.46
C GLY A 121 2.42 5.61 5.66
N LYS A 122 1.39 5.89 6.47
CA LYS A 122 1.11 5.10 7.68
C LYS A 122 -0.37 5.14 8.02
N VAL A 123 -0.90 4.00 8.48
CA VAL A 123 -2.26 3.91 9.01
C VAL A 123 -2.35 4.75 10.28
N VAL A 124 -3.28 5.70 10.28
CA VAL A 124 -3.54 6.58 11.44
C VAL A 124 -4.84 6.22 12.15
N LYS A 125 -5.75 5.49 11.47
CA LYS A 125 -7.00 5.03 12.03
C LYS A 125 -7.38 3.70 11.37
N GLY A 126 -7.87 2.75 12.17
CA GLY A 126 -8.33 1.46 11.65
C GLY A 126 -7.24 0.40 11.55
N ILE A 127 -6.19 0.48 12.36
CA ILE A 127 -5.11 -0.53 12.36
C ILE A 127 -5.64 -1.93 12.69
N GLU A 128 -6.74 -2.04 13.43
CA GLU A 128 -7.39 -3.31 13.74
C GLU A 128 -7.89 -4.04 12.49
N VAL A 129 -8.13 -3.32 11.39
CA VAL A 129 -8.48 -3.93 10.10
C VAL A 129 -7.29 -4.71 9.56
N VAL A 130 -6.08 -4.17 9.67
CA VAL A 130 -4.85 -4.89 9.30
C VAL A 130 -4.71 -6.15 10.12
N ASP A 131 -4.94 -6.06 11.43
CA ASP A 131 -4.87 -7.22 12.33
C ASP A 131 -5.87 -8.30 11.95
N SER A 132 -7.10 -7.92 11.63
CA SER A 132 -8.15 -8.85 11.23
C SER A 132 -7.81 -9.57 9.91
N ILE A 133 -7.29 -8.83 8.93
CA ILE A 133 -6.88 -9.41 7.65
C ILE A 133 -5.69 -10.35 7.85
N ALA A 134 -4.72 -9.97 8.69
CA ALA A 134 -3.53 -10.77 8.94
C ALA A 134 -3.83 -12.13 9.59
N LYS A 135 -5.00 -12.30 10.18
CA LYS A 135 -5.42 -13.54 10.85
C LYS A 135 -6.15 -14.53 9.95
N VAL A 136 -6.46 -14.16 8.70
CA VAL A 136 -7.21 -15.05 7.80
C VAL A 136 -6.39 -16.29 7.46
N ARG A 137 -7.10 -17.38 7.15
CA ARG A 137 -6.46 -18.62 6.71
C ARG A 137 -5.89 -18.41 5.32
N THR A 138 -4.66 -18.90 5.13
CA THR A 138 -3.94 -18.75 3.87
C THR A 138 -3.45 -20.10 3.34
N THR A 139 -3.26 -20.15 2.03
CA THR A 139 -2.67 -21.32 1.34
C THR A 139 -1.17 -21.41 1.66
N PRO A 140 -0.48 -22.49 1.29
CA PRO A 140 0.98 -22.57 1.43
C PRO A 140 1.74 -21.45 0.70
N SER A 141 1.13 -20.79 -0.29
CA SER A 141 1.72 -19.65 -1.00
C SER A 141 1.27 -18.30 -0.44
N ASP A 142 0.71 -18.27 0.78
CA ASP A 142 0.29 -17.07 1.51
C ASP A 142 -0.89 -16.32 0.88
N ALA A 143 -1.68 -16.99 0.05
CA ALA A 143 -2.90 -16.42 -0.50
C ALA A 143 -4.09 -16.74 0.41
N PRO A 144 -4.94 -15.76 0.77
CA PRO A 144 -6.14 -16.03 1.53
C PRO A 144 -7.04 -17.06 0.83
N TYR A 145 -7.58 -18.03 1.59
CA TYR A 145 -8.54 -18.98 1.04
C TYR A 145 -9.83 -18.31 0.59
N GLU A 146 -10.29 -17.32 1.36
CA GLU A 146 -11.43 -16.49 0.99
C GLU A 146 -10.91 -15.11 0.58
N ASP A 147 -11.35 -14.60 -0.57
CA ASP A 147 -10.89 -13.32 -1.07
C ASP A 147 -11.14 -12.19 -0.08
N VAL A 148 -10.11 -11.41 0.19
CA VAL A 148 -10.18 -10.18 0.97
C VAL A 148 -10.19 -9.03 -0.03
N VAL A 149 -11.38 -8.46 -0.25
CA VAL A 149 -11.62 -7.53 -1.36
C VAL A 149 -11.56 -6.08 -0.90
N ILE A 150 -10.77 -5.28 -1.62
CA ILE A 150 -10.77 -3.82 -1.48
C ILE A 150 -12.02 -3.31 -2.18
N GLU A 151 -12.96 -2.78 -1.42
CA GLU A 151 -14.17 -2.20 -1.98
C GLU A 151 -13.86 -0.95 -2.76
N LYS A 152 -13.07 -0.05 -2.15
CA LYS A 152 -12.57 1.16 -2.78
C LYS A 152 -11.42 1.78 -2.00
N ILE A 153 -10.64 2.59 -2.69
CA ILE A 153 -9.66 3.49 -2.09
C ILE A 153 -10.02 4.90 -2.54
N GLU A 154 -10.25 5.79 -1.59
CA GLU A 154 -10.66 7.16 -1.88
C GLU A 154 -9.71 8.17 -1.23
N VAL A 155 -9.52 9.31 -1.91
CA VAL A 155 -8.80 10.46 -1.36
C VAL A 155 -9.80 11.26 -0.54
N ILE A 156 -9.51 11.48 0.75
CA ILE A 156 -10.46 12.15 1.65
C ILE A 156 -10.10 13.61 1.88
N ASP A 157 -11.11 14.39 2.25
CA ASP A 157 -11.20 15.86 2.20
C ASP A 157 -10.00 16.62 2.72
N LYS A 158 -9.37 16.15 3.78
CA LYS A 158 -8.23 16.85 4.38
C LYS A 158 -7.09 17.09 3.38
N PHE A 159 -6.94 16.19 2.42
CA PHE A 159 -5.92 16.31 1.38
C PHE A 159 -6.42 17.15 0.20
N ALA A 160 -7.68 16.99 -0.17
CA ALA A 160 -8.31 17.78 -1.23
C ALA A 160 -8.34 19.26 -0.86
N ASP A 161 -8.73 19.58 0.37
CA ASP A 161 -8.74 20.95 0.90
C ASP A 161 -7.35 21.59 0.84
N TYR A 162 -6.33 20.84 1.12
CA TYR A 162 -4.94 21.31 1.04
C TYR A 162 -4.58 21.74 -0.38
N PHE A 163 -4.95 20.95 -1.38
CA PHE A 163 -4.68 21.28 -2.78
C PHE A 163 -5.44 22.50 -3.25
N GLU A 164 -6.70 22.60 -2.89
CA GLU A 164 -7.54 23.77 -3.24
C GLU A 164 -6.96 25.06 -2.67
N LYS A 165 -6.42 25.02 -1.47
CA LYS A 165 -5.81 26.20 -0.83
C LYS A 165 -4.48 26.62 -1.44
N ILE A 166 -3.76 25.70 -2.06
CA ILE A 166 -2.48 26.00 -2.71
C ILE A 166 -2.69 26.52 -4.13
N LEU A 167 -3.73 26.07 -4.77
CA LEU A 167 -4.08 26.48 -6.13
C LEU A 167 -4.87 27.78 -6.13
#